data_3f72ae6bed5f6a63428085655eb87580
#
_entry.id   3f72ae6bed5f6a63428085655eb87580
#
_cell.length_a   1.000
_cell.length_b   1.000
_cell.length_c   1.000
_cell.angle_alpha   90.00
_cell.angle_beta   90.00
_cell.angle_gamma   90.00
#
_symmetry.space_group_name_H-M   'P 1'
#
loop_
_entity.id
_entity.type
_entity.pdbx_description
1 polymer ?
#
loop_
_entity_poly.entity_id
_entity_poly.type
_entity_poly.pdbx_seq_one_letter_code
_entity_poly.pdbx_strand_id
1 'polypeptide(L)'
;MMMRKFRSSRAKSRDVGSRLRSTRTALVLGIVIAVSTPVFADSLMPAAKYADEQLADPRQEKQAKALMETIRCLVCQGQSIADSNAEMAGDMRALIRTRIEAGEKPEAIRSWLIERYGDWVSFKPPLDGLTWPLYVVPVLFLGLGIWIVSGRLKRRRKG
;
A
#
# COMPACT_ATOMS: atom_id res chain seq x y z
N MET A 1 -12.25 71.40 37.11
CA MET A 1 -11.89 70.21 37.91
C MET A 1 -12.93 69.10 37.67
N MET A 2 -13.02 68.55 36.40
CA MET A 2 -14.08 67.60 36.10
C MET A 2 -13.69 66.77 34.85
N MET A 3 -12.56 66.01 34.88
CA MET A 3 -12.14 65.14 33.77
C MET A 3 -11.27 63.97 34.26
N ARG A 4 -11.64 63.23 35.26
CA ARG A 4 -10.87 62.06 35.74
C ARG A 4 -11.67 60.79 36.02
N LYS A 5 -13.00 60.76 35.79
CA LYS A 5 -13.84 59.62 36.19
C LYS A 5 -14.29 58.68 34.99
N PHE A 6 -13.91 58.97 33.74
CA PHE A 6 -14.43 58.20 32.61
C PHE A 6 -13.47 57.19 32.03
N ARG A 7 -12.28 56.97 32.59
CA ARG A 7 -11.25 56.10 32.06
C ARG A 7 -11.17 54.72 32.73
N SER A 8 -11.91 54.51 33.82
CA SER A 8 -11.81 53.26 34.63
C SER A 8 -12.80 52.16 34.23
N SER A 9 -13.93 52.48 33.61
CA SER A 9 -14.97 51.51 33.34
C SER A 9 -14.75 50.70 32.03
N ARG A 10 -13.91 51.22 31.08
CA ARG A 10 -13.64 50.51 29.83
C ARG A 10 -12.56 49.41 29.92
N ALA A 11 -11.70 49.48 30.93
CA ALA A 11 -10.67 48.49 31.13
C ALA A 11 -11.20 47.18 31.74
N LYS A 12 -12.24 47.26 32.56
CA LYS A 12 -12.80 46.13 33.29
C LYS A 12 -13.64 45.17 32.39
N SER A 13 -14.27 45.71 31.32
CA SER A 13 -15.09 44.90 30.42
C SER A 13 -14.29 44.08 29.40
N ARG A 14 -13.04 44.52 29.10
CA ARG A 14 -12.17 43.78 28.17
C ARG A 14 -11.52 42.53 28.79
N ASP A 15 -11.27 42.56 30.11
CA ASP A 15 -10.60 41.46 30.81
C ASP A 15 -11.52 40.26 31.04
N VAL A 16 -12.83 40.51 31.26
CA VAL A 16 -13.82 39.42 31.40
C VAL A 16 -14.04 38.66 30.08
N GLY A 17 -14.02 39.38 28.95
CA GLY A 17 -14.18 38.75 27.62
C GLY A 17 -12.99 37.91 27.18
N SER A 18 -11.78 38.29 27.56
CA SER A 18 -10.55 37.55 27.25
C SER A 18 -10.43 36.25 28.06
N ARG A 19 -10.83 36.29 29.33
CA ARG A 19 -10.83 35.08 30.20
C ARG A 19 -11.86 34.05 29.77
N LEU A 20 -13.06 34.48 29.36
CA LEU A 20 -14.11 33.58 28.86
C LEU A 20 -13.76 32.91 27.51
N ARG A 21 -13.00 33.61 26.64
CA ARG A 21 -12.48 33.00 25.41
C ARG A 21 -11.39 31.99 25.70
N SER A 22 -10.48 32.28 26.61
CA SER A 22 -9.37 31.38 26.97
C SER A 22 -9.87 30.08 27.61
N THR A 23 -10.87 30.15 28.51
CA THR A 23 -11.43 28.94 29.13
C THR A 23 -12.20 28.06 28.16
N ARG A 24 -12.94 28.65 27.21
CA ARG A 24 -13.63 27.87 26.15
C ARG A 24 -12.65 27.21 25.20
N THR A 25 -11.58 27.90 24.81
CA THR A 25 -10.54 27.35 23.95
C THR A 25 -9.76 26.23 24.64
N ALA A 26 -9.43 26.40 25.92
CA ALA A 26 -8.77 25.38 26.73
C ALA A 26 -9.65 24.12 26.93
N LEU A 27 -10.97 24.32 27.10
CA LEU A 27 -11.92 23.23 27.29
C LEU A 27 -12.12 22.43 25.99
N VAL A 28 -12.21 23.10 24.84
CA VAL A 28 -12.30 22.45 23.52
C VAL A 28 -11.01 21.71 23.19
N LEU A 29 -9.84 22.30 23.48
CA LEU A 29 -8.54 21.66 23.27
C LEU A 29 -8.38 20.42 24.16
N GLY A 30 -8.83 20.46 25.41
CA GLY A 30 -8.84 19.34 26.33
C GLY A 30 -9.72 18.18 25.88
N ILE A 31 -10.89 18.47 25.32
CA ILE A 31 -11.81 17.44 24.78
C ILE A 31 -11.21 16.78 23.54
N VAL A 32 -10.56 17.52 22.63
CA VAL A 32 -9.93 16.97 21.43
C VAL A 32 -8.77 16.02 21.78
N ILE A 33 -7.98 16.34 22.81
CA ILE A 33 -6.87 15.48 23.25
C ILE A 33 -7.40 14.20 23.94
N ALA A 34 -8.52 14.28 24.67
CA ALA A 34 -9.09 13.13 25.37
C ALA A 34 -9.71 12.09 24.44
N VAL A 35 -10.05 12.45 23.17
CA VAL A 35 -10.60 11.52 22.16
C VAL A 35 -9.49 10.81 21.37
N SER A 36 -8.25 11.26 21.47
CA SER A 36 -7.09 10.68 20.75
C SER A 36 -6.47 9.50 21.53
N THR A 37 -7.28 8.58 22.04
CA THR A 37 -6.73 7.30 22.51
C THR A 37 -6.34 6.48 21.29
N PRO A 38 -5.07 6.08 21.11
CA PRO A 38 -4.70 5.13 20.07
C PRO A 38 -5.41 3.82 20.38
N VAL A 39 -6.38 3.45 19.56
CA VAL A 39 -6.95 2.11 19.58
C VAL A 39 -5.87 1.21 18.96
N PHE A 40 -5.05 0.61 19.80
CA PHE A 40 -4.26 -0.54 19.40
C PHE A 40 -5.26 -1.68 19.18
N ALA A 41 -5.66 -1.91 17.94
CA ALA A 41 -6.30 -3.14 17.53
C ALA A 41 -5.21 -4.23 17.52
N ASP A 42 -4.88 -4.72 18.71
CA ASP A 42 -4.06 -5.92 18.85
C ASP A 42 -4.99 -7.09 18.54
N SER A 43 -4.78 -7.73 17.41
CA SER A 43 -5.55 -8.91 17.03
C SER A 43 -5.14 -10.04 17.99
N LEU A 44 -5.96 -10.29 19.00
CA LEU A 44 -5.78 -11.38 19.98
C LEU A 44 -5.92 -12.79 19.35
N MET A 45 -5.98 -12.89 18.01
CA MET A 45 -5.98 -14.17 17.32
C MET A 45 -4.54 -14.70 17.26
N PRO A 46 -4.29 -15.93 17.74
CA PRO A 46 -2.97 -16.53 17.58
C PRO A 46 -2.62 -16.62 16.10
N ALA A 47 -1.38 -16.26 15.76
CA ALA A 47 -0.88 -16.34 14.39
C ALA A 47 -1.16 -17.74 13.82
N ALA A 48 -1.62 -17.79 12.57
CA ALA A 48 -1.92 -19.07 11.93
C ALA A 48 -0.64 -19.92 11.90
N LYS A 49 -0.78 -21.22 12.17
CA LYS A 49 0.32 -22.17 12.01
C LYS A 49 0.96 -21.95 10.63
N TYR A 50 2.27 -21.97 10.53
CA TYR A 50 3.04 -21.64 9.33
C TYR A 50 3.02 -20.16 8.85
N ALA A 51 2.46 -19.22 9.61
CA ALA A 51 2.60 -17.81 9.26
C ALA A 51 4.09 -17.39 9.22
N ASP A 52 4.85 -17.79 10.22
CA ASP A 52 6.28 -17.51 10.37
C ASP A 52 7.14 -18.78 10.52
N GLU A 53 6.51 -19.95 10.61
CA GLU A 53 7.14 -21.25 10.71
C GLU A 53 7.35 -21.87 9.31
N GLN A 54 8.55 -22.39 9.06
CA GLN A 54 8.90 -23.02 7.78
C GLN A 54 8.38 -24.47 7.72
N LEU A 55 8.17 -24.95 6.49
CA LEU A 55 7.84 -26.36 6.27
C LEU A 55 9.02 -27.28 6.58
N ALA A 56 8.71 -28.50 7.05
CA ALA A 56 9.74 -29.51 7.38
C ALA A 56 10.54 -29.98 6.15
N ASP A 57 9.91 -30.00 4.96
CA ASP A 57 10.60 -30.31 3.70
C ASP A 57 11.20 -29.04 3.08
N PRO A 58 12.56 -28.94 2.97
CA PRO A 58 13.22 -27.78 2.38
C PRO A 58 12.87 -27.53 0.91
N ARG A 59 12.45 -28.57 0.17
CA ARG A 59 12.03 -28.42 -1.23
C ARG A 59 10.67 -27.74 -1.31
N GLN A 60 9.73 -28.15 -0.48
CA GLN A 60 8.41 -27.52 -0.36
C GLN A 60 8.52 -26.09 0.14
N GLU A 61 9.33 -25.83 1.14
CA GLU A 61 9.57 -24.46 1.65
C GLU A 61 10.16 -23.54 0.57
N LYS A 62 11.12 -24.04 -0.22
CA LYS A 62 11.67 -23.28 -1.36
C LYS A 62 10.58 -22.91 -2.39
N GLN A 63 9.67 -23.83 -2.69
CA GLN A 63 8.55 -23.57 -3.59
C GLN A 63 7.57 -22.55 -2.99
N ALA A 64 7.24 -22.69 -1.69
CA ALA A 64 6.39 -21.76 -0.96
C ALA A 64 6.97 -20.36 -0.99
N LYS A 65 8.24 -20.20 -0.63
CA LYS A 65 8.94 -18.93 -0.62
C LYS A 65 8.96 -18.28 -2.00
N ALA A 66 9.34 -19.04 -3.04
CA ALA A 66 9.34 -18.53 -4.41
C ALA A 66 7.95 -18.07 -4.88
N LEU A 67 6.87 -18.74 -4.45
CA LEU A 67 5.52 -18.29 -4.71
C LEU A 67 5.20 -17.01 -3.95
N MET A 68 5.48 -16.95 -2.63
CA MET A 68 5.22 -15.80 -1.76
C MET A 68 5.90 -14.52 -2.24
N GLU A 69 7.11 -14.60 -2.78
CA GLU A 69 7.85 -13.47 -3.37
C GLU A 69 7.12 -12.88 -4.60
N THR A 70 6.26 -13.67 -5.26
CA THR A 70 5.49 -13.22 -6.43
C THR A 70 4.07 -12.78 -6.10
N ILE A 71 3.64 -12.90 -4.85
CA ILE A 71 2.30 -12.51 -4.38
C ILE A 71 2.38 -11.20 -3.61
N ARG A 72 1.53 -10.27 -3.97
CA ARG A 72 1.45 -8.94 -3.36
C ARG A 72 0.63 -8.99 -2.08
N CYS A 73 1.12 -8.33 -1.03
CA CYS A 73 0.33 -8.09 0.17
C CYS A 73 -0.75 -7.04 -0.12
N LEU A 74 -2.00 -7.36 0.16
CA LEU A 74 -3.15 -6.52 -0.18
C LEU A 74 -3.29 -5.26 0.69
N VAL A 75 -2.77 -5.30 1.92
CA VAL A 75 -2.85 -4.20 2.90
C VAL A 75 -1.52 -3.48 3.08
N CYS A 76 -0.46 -3.96 2.43
CA CYS A 76 0.88 -3.40 2.54
C CYS A 76 1.19 -2.55 1.30
N GLN A 77 1.96 -1.49 1.42
CA GLN A 77 2.28 -0.55 0.34
C GLN A 77 3.10 -1.17 -0.80
N GLY A 78 2.57 -2.23 -1.45
CA GLY A 78 3.17 -2.88 -2.60
C GLY A 78 4.27 -3.92 -2.28
N GLN A 79 4.45 -4.31 -1.03
CA GLN A 79 5.39 -5.36 -0.63
C GLN A 79 4.86 -6.76 -1.00
N SER A 80 5.78 -7.74 -1.15
CA SER A 80 5.40 -9.15 -1.25
C SER A 80 4.93 -9.67 0.12
N ILE A 81 4.14 -10.75 0.11
CA ILE A 81 3.77 -11.40 1.37
C ILE A 81 4.97 -12.09 2.05
N ALA A 82 6.06 -12.33 1.31
CA ALA A 82 7.30 -12.85 1.87
C ALA A 82 8.02 -11.80 2.74
N ASP A 83 7.91 -10.51 2.40
CA ASP A 83 8.66 -9.41 3.03
C ASP A 83 7.82 -8.60 4.02
N SER A 84 6.50 -8.85 4.07
CA SER A 84 5.57 -8.09 4.89
C SER A 84 5.36 -8.73 6.26
N ASN A 85 5.37 -7.89 7.32
CA ASN A 85 5.05 -8.29 8.69
C ASN A 85 3.56 -8.06 9.04
N ALA A 86 2.72 -7.68 8.07
CA ALA A 86 1.29 -7.52 8.32
C ALA A 86 0.65 -8.88 8.64
N GLU A 87 -0.32 -8.90 9.55
CA GLU A 87 -1.07 -10.09 9.95
C GLU A 87 -1.65 -10.84 8.75
N MET A 88 -2.32 -10.11 7.84
CA MET A 88 -2.85 -10.70 6.60
C MET A 88 -1.76 -11.36 5.73
N ALA A 89 -0.55 -10.81 5.68
CA ALA A 89 0.56 -11.46 4.98
C ALA A 89 0.96 -12.77 5.66
N GLY A 90 0.92 -12.83 6.99
CA GLY A 90 1.10 -14.05 7.78
C GLY A 90 0.07 -15.13 7.43
N ASP A 91 -1.20 -14.77 7.38
CA ASP A 91 -2.29 -15.68 7.02
C ASP A 91 -2.15 -16.21 5.59
N MET A 92 -1.77 -15.37 4.66
CA MET A 92 -1.52 -15.78 3.27
C MET A 92 -0.30 -16.69 3.16
N ARG A 93 0.78 -16.45 3.94
CA ARG A 93 1.94 -17.35 4.01
C ARG A 93 1.53 -18.72 4.55
N ALA A 94 0.76 -18.75 5.64
CA ALA A 94 0.25 -19.99 6.23
C ALA A 94 -0.61 -20.79 5.25
N LEU A 95 -1.51 -20.13 4.53
CA LEU A 95 -2.35 -20.74 3.51
C LEU A 95 -1.51 -21.37 2.38
N ILE A 96 -0.50 -20.66 1.87
CA ILE A 96 0.37 -21.16 0.80
C ILE A 96 1.16 -22.39 1.28
N ARG A 97 1.76 -22.32 2.48
CA ARG A 97 2.51 -23.45 3.04
C ARG A 97 1.63 -24.68 3.24
N THR A 98 0.44 -24.51 3.82
CA THR A 98 -0.51 -25.60 4.04
C THR A 98 -0.90 -26.30 2.72
N ARG A 99 -1.14 -25.54 1.66
CA ARG A 99 -1.51 -26.11 0.35
C ARG A 99 -0.33 -26.79 -0.33
N ILE A 100 0.88 -26.25 -0.20
CA ILE A 100 2.09 -26.90 -0.75
C ILE A 100 2.41 -28.18 0.04
N GLU A 101 2.25 -28.17 1.36
CA GLU A 101 2.38 -29.38 2.18
C GLU A 101 1.38 -30.47 1.75
N ALA A 102 0.17 -30.07 1.38
CA ALA A 102 -0.84 -30.97 0.82
C ALA A 102 -0.53 -31.44 -0.62
N GLY A 103 0.59 -31.01 -1.22
CA GLY A 103 1.03 -31.41 -2.57
C GLY A 103 0.43 -30.61 -3.71
N GLU A 104 -0.21 -29.48 -3.45
CA GLU A 104 -0.76 -28.59 -4.49
C GLU A 104 0.37 -27.84 -5.20
N LYS A 105 0.24 -27.69 -6.53
CA LYS A 105 1.26 -27.02 -7.34
C LYS A 105 1.22 -25.50 -7.13
N PRO A 106 2.38 -24.81 -7.06
CA PRO A 106 2.43 -23.36 -6.87
C PRO A 106 1.62 -22.56 -7.90
N GLU A 107 1.55 -23.04 -9.15
CA GLU A 107 0.78 -22.39 -10.22
C GLU A 107 -0.72 -22.44 -9.96
N ALA A 108 -1.24 -23.56 -9.45
CA ALA A 108 -2.65 -23.72 -9.09
C ALA A 108 -3.03 -22.81 -7.92
N ILE A 109 -2.15 -22.74 -6.92
CA ILE A 109 -2.34 -21.83 -5.76
C ILE A 109 -2.37 -20.37 -6.23
N ARG A 110 -1.46 -19.97 -7.13
CA ARG A 110 -1.45 -18.62 -7.70
C ARG A 110 -2.75 -18.32 -8.45
N SER A 111 -3.19 -19.24 -9.34
CA SER A 111 -4.43 -19.06 -10.09
C SER A 111 -5.64 -18.90 -9.17
N TRP A 112 -5.70 -19.68 -8.11
CA TRP A 112 -6.75 -19.57 -7.10
C TRP A 112 -6.70 -18.22 -6.37
N LEU A 113 -5.51 -17.72 -6.02
CA LEU A 113 -5.36 -16.40 -5.41
C LEU A 113 -5.80 -15.28 -6.35
N ILE A 114 -5.46 -15.38 -7.64
CA ILE A 114 -5.88 -14.42 -8.68
C ILE A 114 -7.41 -14.43 -8.83
N GLU A 115 -8.02 -15.61 -8.90
CA GLU A 115 -9.47 -15.74 -8.99
C GLU A 115 -10.19 -15.13 -7.78
N ARG A 116 -9.62 -15.29 -6.58
CA ARG A 116 -10.22 -14.80 -5.33
C ARG A 116 -10.03 -13.32 -5.08
N TYR A 117 -8.86 -12.78 -5.40
CA TYR A 117 -8.43 -11.42 -5.06
C TYR A 117 -8.17 -10.52 -6.27
N GLY A 118 -8.27 -11.06 -7.48
CA GLY A 118 -8.01 -10.36 -8.74
C GLY A 118 -6.54 -10.38 -9.15
N ASP A 119 -6.28 -9.98 -10.41
CA ASP A 119 -4.92 -9.99 -11.03
C ASP A 119 -3.92 -9.14 -10.26
N TRP A 120 -4.39 -8.14 -9.53
CA TRP A 120 -3.56 -7.26 -8.71
C TRP A 120 -2.74 -7.98 -7.64
N VAL A 121 -3.17 -9.17 -7.19
CA VAL A 121 -2.46 -9.96 -6.17
C VAL A 121 -1.14 -10.52 -6.68
N SER A 122 -0.95 -10.65 -8.00
CA SER A 122 0.26 -11.22 -8.59
C SER A 122 1.18 -10.14 -9.15
N PHE A 123 2.49 -10.22 -8.82
CA PHE A 123 3.51 -9.40 -9.48
C PHE A 123 3.84 -9.88 -10.89
N LYS A 124 3.49 -11.12 -11.23
CA LYS A 124 3.64 -11.60 -12.60
C LYS A 124 2.44 -11.17 -13.43
N PRO A 125 2.60 -10.23 -14.37
CA PRO A 125 1.50 -9.85 -15.24
C PRO A 125 1.07 -11.08 -16.05
N PRO A 126 -0.24 -11.34 -16.15
CA PRO A 126 -0.72 -12.34 -17.08
C PRO A 126 -0.32 -11.90 -18.49
N LEU A 127 0.34 -12.80 -19.25
CA LEU A 127 0.64 -12.60 -20.67
C LEU A 127 -0.61 -12.90 -21.50
N ASP A 128 -1.74 -12.35 -21.12
CA ASP A 128 -3.02 -12.56 -21.77
C ASP A 128 -3.12 -11.74 -23.06
N GLY A 129 -4.03 -12.15 -23.95
CA GLY A 129 -4.24 -11.49 -25.23
C GLY A 129 -4.55 -9.98 -25.16
N LEU A 130 -4.83 -9.45 -23.97
CA LEU A 130 -5.06 -8.02 -23.74
C LEU A 130 -3.76 -7.23 -23.50
N THR A 131 -2.68 -7.89 -23.04
CA THR A 131 -1.42 -7.21 -22.69
C THR A 131 -0.37 -7.25 -23.80
N TRP A 132 -0.49 -8.16 -24.79
CA TRP A 132 0.46 -8.25 -25.89
C TRP A 132 0.61 -6.97 -26.73
N PRO A 133 -0.46 -6.14 -26.97
CA PRO A 133 -0.30 -4.91 -27.72
C PRO A 133 0.63 -3.91 -27.04
N LEU A 134 0.68 -3.95 -25.68
CA LEU A 134 1.55 -3.07 -24.89
C LEU A 134 3.04 -3.30 -25.22
N TYR A 135 3.42 -4.53 -25.60
CA TYR A 135 4.78 -4.86 -25.99
C TYR A 135 5.04 -4.65 -27.48
N VAL A 136 4.06 -4.94 -28.32
CA VAL A 136 4.22 -4.87 -29.78
C VAL A 136 4.19 -3.42 -30.28
N VAL A 137 3.32 -2.57 -29.73
CA VAL A 137 3.19 -1.18 -30.17
C VAL A 137 4.50 -0.39 -30.06
N PRO A 138 5.26 -0.40 -28.95
CA PRO A 138 6.55 0.29 -28.89
C PRO A 138 7.57 -0.21 -29.90
N VAL A 139 7.59 -1.52 -30.14
CA VAL A 139 8.53 -2.14 -31.12
C VAL A 139 8.20 -1.69 -32.54
N LEU A 140 6.90 -1.62 -32.91
CA LEU A 140 6.46 -1.10 -34.20
C LEU A 140 6.83 0.37 -34.39
N PHE A 141 6.60 1.21 -33.36
CA PHE A 141 6.99 2.62 -33.42
C PHE A 141 8.49 2.81 -33.56
N LEU A 142 9.29 2.01 -32.87
CA LEU A 142 10.76 2.02 -32.97
C LEU A 142 11.20 1.61 -34.40
N GLY A 143 10.63 0.53 -34.95
CA GLY A 143 10.90 0.09 -36.33
C GLY A 143 10.52 1.14 -37.37
N LEU A 144 9.35 1.76 -37.23
CA LEU A 144 8.88 2.84 -38.12
C LEU A 144 9.81 4.06 -38.03
N GLY A 145 10.21 4.45 -36.82
CA GLY A 145 11.14 5.57 -36.61
C GLY A 145 12.50 5.33 -37.28
N ILE A 146 13.08 4.16 -37.09
CA ILE A 146 14.36 3.77 -37.74
C ILE A 146 14.20 3.75 -39.26
N TRP A 147 13.10 3.25 -39.80
CA TRP A 147 12.83 3.23 -41.23
C TRP A 147 12.74 4.65 -41.84
N ILE A 148 12.01 5.57 -41.19
CA ILE A 148 11.90 6.96 -41.63
C ILE A 148 13.25 7.68 -41.61
N VAL A 149 14.03 7.52 -40.51
CA VAL A 149 15.34 8.16 -40.35
C VAL A 149 16.33 7.63 -41.37
N SER A 150 16.37 6.31 -41.58
CA SER A 150 17.25 5.68 -42.57
C SER A 150 16.93 6.12 -44.00
N GLY A 151 15.64 6.28 -44.33
CA GLY A 151 15.19 6.82 -45.60
C GLY A 151 15.63 8.28 -45.85
N ARG A 152 15.58 9.13 -44.80
CA ARG A 152 16.04 10.52 -44.88
C ARG A 152 17.57 10.63 -45.01
N LEU A 153 18.33 9.79 -44.30
CA LEU A 153 19.78 9.75 -44.38
C LEU A 153 20.28 9.30 -45.75
N LYS A 154 19.62 8.29 -46.38
CA LYS A 154 19.97 7.90 -47.75
C LYS A 154 19.70 8.98 -48.78
N ARG A 155 18.66 9.81 -48.64
CA ARG A 155 18.40 10.93 -49.56
C ARG A 155 19.45 12.06 -49.42
N ARG A 156 19.96 12.34 -48.22
CA ARG A 156 21.00 13.36 -47.99
C ARG A 156 22.36 12.94 -48.52
N ARG A 157 22.66 11.67 -48.66
CA ARG A 157 23.92 11.16 -49.21
C ARG A 157 24.00 11.15 -50.74
N LYS A 158 22.83 11.28 -51.41
CA LYS A 158 22.77 11.29 -52.88
C LYS A 158 22.59 12.67 -53.52
N GLY A 159 22.49 13.74 -52.76
CA GLY A 159 22.52 15.13 -53.21
C GLY A 159 23.79 15.85 -52.69
#